data_76d9089dc9a3a1de6d6ad77c4ed8c9d0
#
_entry.id   76d9089dc9a3a1de6d6ad77c4ed8c9d0
#
_cell.length_a   1.000
_cell.length_b   1.000
_cell.length_c   1.000
_cell.angle_alpha   90.00
_cell.angle_beta   90.00
_cell.angle_gamma   90.00
#
_symmetry.space_group_name_H-M   'P 1'
#
loop_
_entity.id
_entity.type
_entity.pdbx_description
1 polymer ?
#
loop_
_entity_poly.entity_id
_entity_poly.type
_entity_poly.pdbx_seq_one_letter_code
_entity_poly.pdbx_strand_id
1 'polypeptide(L)'
;NDGVEQVFSDAVIQKFRDGSDPIRFPSIQWTDYIMGDATLQSQHNMNISGGTDKVRYFISAGAYTQGGLFNEFSLPYNISYQYRRFNYRSNLDIDVTKTTMLSFNISGNVNSSDKPRTSQGSSGMVKNIYYSTPFKSAGFVDNKLVYTTAETYDDGLQLPFVGDTDPFSYYGGGSTQTSNNSLNADLILDQKLDFLTKGLTFKLKGSYNSSFTVYKYASGGTEMTYNPAYLSDGTVGLKPIDGSKYTDVSYSSGTGKARDWYMEAGFNYNRTFGNHSVGALLLYNQSKSYYVAGTYSDIPRGYVGLVGRVTYDWKNRYMAEFNIGYNGSENFAPDKRFAPFPAGSVGWIM
;
A
#
# COMPACT_ATOMS: atom_id res chain seq x y z
N ASN A 1 17.75 42.64 26.34
CA ASN A 1 18.08 42.94 24.94
C ASN A 1 19.56 42.62 24.74
N ASP A 2 19.85 41.42 24.27
CA ASP A 2 21.23 40.89 24.14
C ASP A 2 21.92 41.34 22.82
N GLY A 3 21.59 42.59 22.35
CA GLY A 3 22.22 43.14 21.14
C GLY A 3 21.78 42.54 19.81
N VAL A 4 20.74 41.69 19.82
CA VAL A 4 20.13 41.15 18.60
C VAL A 4 19.13 42.18 18.07
N GLU A 5 19.27 42.57 16.81
CA GLU A 5 18.36 43.45 16.12
C GLU A 5 16.96 42.84 16.07
N GLN A 6 15.93 43.63 16.41
CA GLN A 6 14.53 43.20 16.39
C GLN A 6 14.05 42.98 14.96
N VAL A 7 13.68 41.75 14.62
CA VAL A 7 13.25 41.37 13.26
C VAL A 7 11.88 41.95 12.90
N PHE A 8 10.94 41.97 13.84
CA PHE A 8 9.59 42.52 13.65
C PHE A 8 9.47 43.89 14.36
N SER A 9 8.89 44.87 13.71
CA SER A 9 8.62 46.14 14.33
C SER A 9 7.60 46.02 15.48
N ASP A 10 7.65 46.91 16.48
CA ASP A 10 6.71 46.92 17.62
C ASP A 10 5.26 47.00 17.14
N ALA A 11 4.99 47.75 16.10
CA ALA A 11 3.67 47.91 15.51
C ALA A 11 3.16 46.56 14.92
N VAL A 12 4.02 45.78 14.22
CA VAL A 12 3.67 44.46 13.73
C VAL A 12 3.47 43.44 14.85
N ILE A 13 4.32 43.50 15.89
CA ILE A 13 4.17 42.66 17.09
C ILE A 13 2.85 42.92 17.76
N GLN A 14 2.43 44.22 17.83
CA GLN A 14 1.15 44.57 18.40
C GLN A 14 -0.02 43.98 17.59
N LYS A 15 0.05 43.99 16.24
CA LYS A 15 -0.97 43.37 15.37
C LYS A 15 -1.14 41.86 15.64
N PHE A 16 -0.04 41.15 15.89
CA PHE A 16 -0.12 39.76 16.30
C PHE A 16 -0.70 39.55 17.70
N ARG A 17 -0.44 40.45 18.63
CA ARG A 17 -0.95 40.34 20.00
C ARG A 17 -2.44 40.61 20.13
N ASP A 18 -2.91 41.65 19.46
CA ASP A 18 -4.32 42.10 19.57
C ASP A 18 -5.24 41.46 18.51
N GLY A 19 -4.64 40.79 17.47
CA GLY A 19 -5.39 40.16 16.39
C GLY A 19 -6.24 41.16 15.59
N SER A 20 -5.90 42.44 15.61
CA SER A 20 -6.70 43.50 14.98
C SER A 20 -6.64 43.48 13.45
N ASP A 21 -5.72 42.72 12.87
CA ASP A 21 -5.55 42.60 11.42
C ASP A 21 -5.14 41.17 11.00
N PRO A 22 -6.06 40.22 11.12
CA PRO A 22 -5.76 38.81 10.92
C PRO A 22 -5.52 38.41 9.45
N ILE A 23 -5.82 39.31 8.51
CA ILE A 23 -5.62 39.08 7.07
C ILE A 23 -4.19 39.41 6.67
N ARG A 24 -3.63 40.54 7.13
CA ARG A 24 -2.25 40.94 6.83
C ARG A 24 -1.23 40.31 7.79
N PHE A 25 -1.60 40.17 9.06
CA PHE A 25 -0.78 39.65 10.16
C PHE A 25 -1.44 38.44 10.83
N PRO A 26 -1.68 37.35 10.08
CA PRO A 26 -2.32 36.15 10.62
C PRO A 26 -1.39 35.43 11.60
N SER A 27 -2.00 34.74 12.57
CA SER A 27 -1.29 33.84 13.49
C SER A 27 -2.03 32.50 13.52
N ILE A 28 -1.74 31.63 12.55
CA ILE A 28 -2.46 30.37 12.35
C ILE A 28 -1.60 29.20 12.79
N GLN A 29 -2.18 28.33 13.62
CA GLN A 29 -1.65 27.01 13.90
C GLN A 29 -2.10 26.06 12.78
N TRP A 30 -1.20 25.75 11.85
CA TRP A 30 -1.53 25.02 10.62
C TRP A 30 -2.02 23.61 10.88
N THR A 31 -1.53 22.93 11.91
CA THR A 31 -2.03 21.61 12.30
C THR A 31 -3.53 21.65 12.62
N ASP A 32 -3.94 22.60 13.41
CA ASP A 32 -5.35 22.75 13.85
C ASP A 32 -6.25 23.27 12.72
N TYR A 33 -5.67 24.07 11.81
CA TYR A 33 -6.40 24.63 10.68
C TYR A 33 -6.65 23.60 9.58
N ILE A 34 -5.63 22.79 9.25
CA ILE A 34 -5.65 21.86 8.12
C ILE A 34 -6.07 20.44 8.54
N MET A 35 -5.82 20.06 9.79
CA MET A 35 -6.10 18.72 10.28
C MET A 35 -7.22 18.74 11.32
N GLY A 36 -8.12 17.78 11.25
CA GLY A 36 -9.12 17.55 12.28
C GLY A 36 -8.53 16.79 13.47
N ASP A 37 -9.16 16.94 14.64
CA ASP A 37 -8.71 16.33 15.90
C ASP A 37 -8.83 14.82 15.91
N ALA A 38 -9.76 14.25 15.16
CA ALA A 38 -10.02 12.81 15.15
C ALA A 38 -10.62 12.33 13.82
N THR A 39 -10.45 11.07 13.54
CA THR A 39 -11.09 10.39 12.42
C THR A 39 -11.65 9.04 12.85
N LEU A 40 -12.69 8.59 12.13
CA LEU A 40 -13.35 7.33 12.42
C LEU A 40 -12.61 6.19 11.71
N GLN A 41 -12.35 5.12 12.48
CA GLN A 41 -11.90 3.84 11.98
C GLN A 41 -12.89 2.76 12.41
N SER A 42 -13.28 1.88 11.49
CA SER A 42 -14.10 0.72 11.82
C SER A 42 -13.56 -0.56 11.20
N GLN A 43 -13.71 -1.67 11.93
CA GLN A 43 -13.34 -2.99 11.46
C GLN A 43 -14.41 -4.00 11.87
N HIS A 44 -14.89 -4.75 10.89
CA HIS A 44 -15.88 -5.81 11.07
C HIS A 44 -15.34 -7.11 10.47
N ASN A 45 -15.43 -8.20 11.23
CA ASN A 45 -15.05 -9.53 10.75
C ASN A 45 -16.17 -10.52 11.06
N MET A 46 -16.48 -11.38 10.10
CA MET A 46 -17.42 -12.47 10.24
C MET A 46 -16.77 -13.75 9.75
N ASN A 47 -16.92 -14.81 10.53
CA ASN A 47 -16.43 -16.12 10.19
C ASN A 47 -17.54 -17.16 10.39
N ILE A 48 -17.63 -18.10 9.46
CA ILE A 48 -18.51 -19.26 9.53
C ILE A 48 -17.68 -20.49 9.23
N SER A 49 -17.74 -21.49 10.09
CA SER A 49 -17.10 -22.77 9.88
C SER A 49 -18.06 -23.90 10.21
N GLY A 50 -17.92 -25.00 9.52
CA GLY A 50 -18.73 -26.19 9.77
C GLY A 50 -18.29 -27.34 8.90
N GLY A 51 -19.02 -28.43 8.97
CA GLY A 51 -18.75 -29.59 8.16
C GLY A 51 -19.55 -30.81 8.53
N THR A 52 -19.29 -31.86 7.78
CA THR A 52 -19.72 -33.23 8.02
C THR A 52 -18.48 -34.13 8.09
N ASP A 53 -18.67 -35.41 8.22
CA ASP A 53 -17.54 -36.39 8.19
C ASP A 53 -16.76 -36.36 6.86
N LYS A 54 -17.34 -35.80 5.78
CA LYS A 54 -16.72 -35.76 4.45
C LYS A 54 -16.41 -34.36 3.94
N VAL A 55 -16.99 -33.33 4.51
CA VAL A 55 -16.84 -31.96 4.03
C VAL A 55 -16.56 -31.05 5.21
N ARG A 56 -15.51 -30.24 5.10
CA ARG A 56 -15.18 -29.19 6.06
C ARG A 56 -15.09 -27.87 5.32
N TYR A 57 -15.68 -26.84 5.87
CA TYR A 57 -15.61 -25.51 5.28
C TYR A 57 -15.31 -24.42 6.32
N PHE A 58 -14.65 -23.39 5.84
CA PHE A 58 -14.42 -22.15 6.56
C PHE A 58 -14.63 -20.99 5.59
N ILE A 59 -15.48 -20.06 5.96
CA ILE A 59 -15.76 -18.83 5.19
C ILE A 59 -15.51 -17.65 6.12
N SER A 60 -14.81 -16.65 5.61
CA SER A 60 -14.50 -15.41 6.32
C SER A 60 -14.72 -14.20 5.43
N ALA A 61 -15.32 -13.17 5.97
CA ALA A 61 -15.45 -11.86 5.35
C ALA A 61 -15.04 -10.78 6.35
N GLY A 62 -14.33 -9.77 5.86
CA GLY A 62 -13.91 -8.63 6.66
C GLY A 62 -14.11 -7.33 5.93
N ALA A 63 -14.52 -6.30 6.64
CA ALA A 63 -14.62 -4.93 6.17
C ALA A 63 -13.82 -4.01 7.09
N TYR A 64 -13.01 -3.16 6.50
CA TYR A 64 -12.24 -2.15 7.20
C TYR A 64 -12.41 -0.80 6.51
N THR A 65 -12.67 0.25 7.29
CA THR A 65 -12.74 1.61 6.79
C THR A 65 -11.95 2.53 7.72
N GLN A 66 -11.26 3.49 7.13
CA GLN A 66 -10.51 4.52 7.84
C GLN A 66 -10.68 5.84 7.12
N GLY A 67 -11.13 6.87 7.82
CA GLY A 67 -11.17 8.24 7.34
C GLY A 67 -9.80 8.92 7.41
N GLY A 68 -9.70 10.08 6.79
CA GLY A 68 -8.53 10.95 6.88
C GLY A 68 -8.71 12.02 7.94
N LEU A 69 -7.63 12.73 8.24
CA LEU A 69 -7.62 13.85 9.20
C LEU A 69 -7.64 15.22 8.51
N PHE A 70 -7.48 15.30 7.18
CA PHE A 70 -7.43 16.59 6.50
C PHE A 70 -8.82 17.20 6.35
N ASN A 71 -8.94 18.46 6.73
CA ASN A 71 -10.14 19.26 6.50
C ASN A 71 -10.34 19.47 5.00
N GLU A 72 -11.57 19.31 4.55
CA GLU A 72 -11.95 19.57 3.16
C GLU A 72 -12.22 21.07 3.03
N PHE A 73 -11.38 21.73 2.24
CA PHE A 73 -11.63 23.08 1.77
C PHE A 73 -12.39 22.98 0.45
N SER A 74 -13.01 24.04 -0.02
CA SER A 74 -13.85 24.08 -1.25
C SER A 74 -13.12 23.69 -2.53
N LEU A 75 -12.49 22.50 -2.52
CA LEU A 75 -11.83 21.92 -3.68
C LEU A 75 -12.80 21.02 -4.45
N PRO A 76 -12.70 20.95 -5.77
CA PRO A 76 -13.58 20.13 -6.62
C PRO A 76 -13.30 18.62 -6.54
N TYR A 77 -12.38 18.19 -5.69
CA TYR A 77 -12.00 16.80 -5.45
C TYR A 77 -11.65 16.59 -3.98
N ASN A 78 -11.83 15.36 -3.50
CA ASN A 78 -11.49 15.00 -2.12
C ASN A 78 -9.97 14.90 -1.95
N ILE A 79 -9.42 15.63 -0.98
CA ILE A 79 -8.02 15.62 -0.58
C ILE A 79 -7.76 14.83 0.70
N SER A 80 -8.82 14.39 1.41
CA SER A 80 -8.67 13.64 2.64
C SER A 80 -8.21 12.21 2.35
N TYR A 81 -7.35 11.69 3.23
CA TYR A 81 -6.96 10.30 3.17
C TYR A 81 -8.14 9.42 3.55
N GLN A 82 -8.54 8.52 2.67
CA GLN A 82 -9.55 7.51 2.96
C GLN A 82 -9.01 6.15 2.57
N TYR A 83 -9.26 5.15 3.39
CA TYR A 83 -8.94 3.77 3.08
C TYR A 83 -10.12 2.87 3.38
N ARG A 84 -10.48 2.01 2.41
CA ARG A 84 -11.52 1.00 2.54
C ARG A 84 -10.96 -0.32 2.05
N ARG A 85 -11.22 -1.40 2.78
CA ARG A 85 -10.80 -2.74 2.39
C ARG A 85 -11.89 -3.74 2.74
N PHE A 86 -12.22 -4.57 1.77
CA PHE A 86 -13.02 -5.77 1.92
C PHE A 86 -12.13 -6.96 1.63
N ASN A 87 -12.07 -7.92 2.54
CA ASN A 87 -11.36 -9.16 2.34
C ASN A 87 -12.31 -10.34 2.51
N TYR A 88 -12.05 -11.38 1.75
CA TYR A 88 -12.82 -12.62 1.79
C TYR A 88 -11.89 -13.82 1.72
N ARG A 89 -12.32 -14.91 2.34
CA ARG A 89 -11.66 -16.22 2.28
C ARG A 89 -12.70 -17.32 2.37
N SER A 90 -12.53 -18.34 1.56
CA SER A 90 -13.27 -19.59 1.65
C SER A 90 -12.31 -20.75 1.49
N ASN A 91 -12.33 -21.68 2.44
CA ASN A 91 -11.60 -22.93 2.38
C ASN A 91 -12.62 -24.06 2.41
N LEU A 92 -12.50 -25.01 1.51
CA LEU A 92 -13.37 -26.16 1.39
C LEU A 92 -12.50 -27.40 1.22
N ASP A 93 -12.61 -28.35 2.16
CA ASP A 93 -12.00 -29.66 2.10
C ASP A 93 -13.07 -30.73 1.92
N ILE A 94 -12.89 -31.60 0.94
CA ILE A 94 -13.83 -32.67 0.60
C ILE A 94 -13.08 -34.00 0.63
N ASP A 95 -13.43 -34.89 1.54
CA ASP A 95 -13.01 -36.29 1.53
C ASP A 95 -13.80 -37.05 0.47
N VAL A 96 -13.33 -37.00 -0.80
CA VAL A 96 -13.98 -37.66 -1.96
C VAL A 96 -14.06 -39.17 -1.75
N THR A 97 -12.98 -39.75 -1.20
CA THR A 97 -12.90 -41.13 -0.76
C THR A 97 -12.15 -41.19 0.58
N LYS A 98 -12.01 -42.38 1.18
CA LYS A 98 -11.20 -42.56 2.40
C LYS A 98 -9.70 -42.26 2.19
N THR A 99 -9.27 -42.23 0.95
CA THR A 99 -7.86 -42.03 0.56
C THR A 99 -7.62 -40.77 -0.29
N THR A 100 -8.68 -40.09 -0.74
CA THR A 100 -8.62 -38.95 -1.64
C THR A 100 -9.29 -37.73 -0.98
N MET A 101 -8.53 -36.66 -0.80
CA MET A 101 -9.03 -35.36 -0.34
C MET A 101 -8.83 -34.32 -1.45
N LEU A 102 -9.84 -33.52 -1.68
CA LEU A 102 -9.80 -32.36 -2.56
C LEU A 102 -10.01 -31.10 -1.72
N SER A 103 -9.06 -30.17 -1.79
CA SER A 103 -9.16 -28.87 -1.13
C SER A 103 -9.27 -27.75 -2.16
N PHE A 104 -10.23 -26.86 -1.96
CA PHE A 104 -10.39 -25.65 -2.73
C PHE A 104 -10.30 -24.43 -1.80
N ASN A 105 -9.31 -23.59 -2.02
CA ASN A 105 -9.11 -22.38 -1.25
C ASN A 105 -9.20 -21.17 -2.17
N ILE A 106 -10.03 -20.22 -1.81
CA ILE A 106 -10.15 -18.94 -2.50
C ILE A 106 -10.02 -17.82 -1.48
N SER A 107 -9.23 -16.81 -1.80
CA SER A 107 -9.11 -15.61 -0.96
C SER A 107 -8.79 -14.40 -1.81
N GLY A 108 -9.14 -13.25 -1.28
CA GLY A 108 -8.81 -12.00 -1.96
C GLY A 108 -9.19 -10.78 -1.14
N ASN A 109 -8.87 -9.65 -1.71
CA ASN A 109 -9.29 -8.37 -1.17
C ASN A 109 -9.61 -7.37 -2.27
N VAL A 110 -10.54 -6.49 -1.96
CA VAL A 110 -10.83 -5.28 -2.73
C VAL A 110 -10.52 -4.11 -1.81
N ASN A 111 -9.59 -3.26 -2.19
CA ASN A 111 -9.29 -2.07 -1.42
C ASN A 111 -9.32 -0.82 -2.29
N SER A 112 -9.67 0.29 -1.67
CA SER A 112 -9.64 1.62 -2.27
C SER A 112 -8.95 2.59 -1.30
N SER A 113 -8.08 3.41 -1.83
CA SER A 113 -7.45 4.52 -1.09
C SER A 113 -7.56 5.80 -1.87
N ASP A 114 -7.94 6.86 -1.18
CA ASP A 114 -7.93 8.22 -1.67
C ASP A 114 -6.84 9.00 -0.95
N LYS A 115 -6.10 9.83 -1.67
CA LYS A 115 -5.03 10.65 -1.09
C LYS A 115 -4.79 11.92 -1.91
N PRO A 116 -4.35 13.01 -1.27
CA PRO A 116 -3.93 14.20 -1.99
C PRO A 116 -2.71 13.88 -2.87
N ARG A 117 -2.62 14.59 -3.97
CA ARG A 117 -1.48 14.52 -4.89
C ARG A 117 -0.62 15.76 -4.70
N THR A 118 0.62 15.58 -4.31
CA THR A 118 1.59 16.65 -4.14
C THR A 118 2.90 16.28 -4.83
N SER A 119 3.68 17.27 -5.24
CA SER A 119 4.99 17.07 -5.84
C SER A 119 6.00 16.41 -4.89
N GLN A 120 5.80 16.58 -3.59
CA GLN A 120 6.69 16.08 -2.53
C GLN A 120 6.16 14.80 -1.86
N GLY A 121 5.02 14.26 -2.32
CA GLY A 121 4.36 13.13 -1.67
C GLY A 121 3.75 13.48 -0.31
N SER A 122 3.16 12.47 0.33
CA SER A 122 2.41 12.64 1.57
C SER A 122 3.25 13.13 2.75
N SER A 123 4.47 12.63 2.88
CA SER A 123 5.40 13.05 3.95
C SER A 123 5.86 14.50 3.78
N GLY A 124 6.07 14.94 2.56
CA GLY A 124 6.41 16.32 2.25
C GLY A 124 5.27 17.28 2.58
N MET A 125 4.03 16.88 2.29
CA MET A 125 2.85 17.66 2.65
C MET A 125 2.73 17.86 4.16
N VAL A 126 2.83 16.79 4.95
CA VAL A 126 2.79 16.88 6.42
C VAL A 126 3.94 17.73 6.94
N LYS A 127 5.15 17.55 6.40
CA LYS A 127 6.30 18.40 6.75
C LYS A 127 6.00 19.87 6.50
N ASN A 128 5.42 20.23 5.36
CA ASN A 128 5.10 21.63 5.03
C ASN A 128 4.09 22.23 6.01
N ILE A 129 3.09 21.48 6.48
CA ILE A 129 2.13 21.92 7.50
C ILE A 129 2.86 22.25 8.81
N TYR A 130 3.80 21.40 9.25
CA TYR A 130 4.53 21.61 10.52
C TYR A 130 5.59 22.71 10.45
N TYR A 131 6.21 22.94 9.29
CA TYR A 131 7.34 23.88 9.15
C TYR A 131 6.93 25.24 8.59
N SER A 132 5.68 25.42 8.18
CA SER A 132 5.20 26.72 7.73
C SER A 132 5.11 27.71 8.90
N THR A 133 5.50 28.95 8.63
CA THR A 133 5.36 30.01 9.62
C THR A 133 3.88 30.30 9.90
N PRO A 134 3.48 30.63 11.13
CA PRO A 134 2.09 30.94 11.48
C PRO A 134 1.46 32.06 10.65
N PHE A 135 2.28 32.91 10.07
CA PHE A 135 1.90 34.09 9.28
C PHE A 135 2.12 33.92 7.77
N LYS A 136 2.33 32.70 7.27
CA LYS A 136 2.50 32.41 5.84
C LYS A 136 1.27 32.73 4.99
N SER A 137 0.10 32.57 5.58
CA SER A 137 -1.19 32.72 4.90
C SER A 137 -2.26 33.11 5.93
N ALA A 138 -3.27 33.83 5.50
CA ALA A 138 -4.49 34.05 6.29
C ALA A 138 -5.50 32.88 6.15
N GLY A 139 -5.12 31.81 5.42
CA GLY A 139 -6.04 30.72 5.11
C GLY A 139 -7.07 31.12 4.06
N PHE A 140 -8.28 30.58 4.21
CA PHE A 140 -9.40 30.92 3.33
C PHE A 140 -10.21 32.08 3.93
N VAL A 141 -10.20 33.20 3.23
CA VAL A 141 -11.02 34.39 3.52
C VAL A 141 -12.04 34.52 2.39
N ASP A 142 -13.33 34.47 2.71
CA ASP A 142 -14.44 34.50 1.74
C ASP A 142 -14.24 33.48 0.60
N ASN A 143 -13.87 32.24 0.95
CA ASN A 143 -13.53 31.14 0.02
C ASN A 143 -12.35 31.42 -0.91
N LYS A 144 -11.53 32.43 -0.65
CA LYS A 144 -10.31 32.76 -1.38
C LYS A 144 -9.10 32.42 -0.55
N LEU A 145 -8.15 31.67 -1.10
CA LEU A 145 -6.87 31.37 -0.44
C LEU A 145 -5.99 32.61 -0.46
N VAL A 146 -5.65 33.12 0.72
CA VAL A 146 -4.92 34.38 0.91
C VAL A 146 -3.54 34.09 1.49
N TYR A 147 -2.50 34.42 0.74
CA TYR A 147 -1.11 34.38 1.21
C TYR A 147 -0.67 35.76 1.67
N THR A 148 0.09 35.83 2.72
CA THR A 148 0.74 37.06 3.16
C THR A 148 1.94 37.40 2.26
N THR A 149 2.35 38.67 2.29
CA THR A 149 3.50 39.14 1.54
C THR A 149 4.52 39.82 2.45
N ALA A 150 5.79 39.80 2.07
CA ALA A 150 6.86 40.57 2.70
C ALA A 150 6.95 42.00 2.12
N GLU A 151 6.08 42.38 1.21
CA GLU A 151 6.00 43.74 0.69
C GLU A 151 5.51 44.72 1.78
N THR A 152 5.98 45.96 1.70
CA THR A 152 5.53 47.04 2.61
C THR A 152 4.12 47.47 2.20
N TYR A 153 3.20 47.54 3.14
CA TYR A 153 1.86 48.07 2.93
C TYR A 153 1.87 49.61 2.94
N ASP A 154 0.84 50.22 2.40
CA ASP A 154 0.73 51.68 2.30
C ASP A 154 0.78 52.41 3.65
N ASP A 155 0.45 51.72 4.75
CA ASP A 155 0.59 52.23 6.12
C ASP A 155 2.01 52.10 6.70
N GLY A 156 2.98 51.64 5.87
CA GLY A 156 4.35 51.45 6.27
C GLY A 156 4.62 50.19 7.06
N LEU A 157 3.62 49.34 7.32
CA LEU A 157 3.80 48.05 7.98
C LEU A 157 4.27 46.99 7.00
N GLN A 158 5.14 46.10 7.49
CA GLN A 158 5.73 45.03 6.67
C GLN A 158 6.03 43.82 7.51
N LEU A 159 5.75 42.62 6.95
CA LEU A 159 6.36 41.40 7.44
C LEU A 159 7.80 41.31 6.89
N PRO A 160 8.83 41.13 7.73
CA PRO A 160 10.22 41.09 7.25
C PRO A 160 10.50 39.85 6.38
N PHE A 161 9.74 38.77 6.58
CA PHE A 161 9.73 37.55 5.76
C PHE A 161 8.43 36.79 6.01
N VAL A 162 8.06 35.91 5.09
CA VAL A 162 6.85 35.07 5.22
C VAL A 162 7.17 33.55 5.25
N GLY A 163 8.44 33.18 5.08
CA GLY A 163 8.90 31.80 5.00
C GLY A 163 8.66 31.17 3.61
N ASP A 164 9.45 30.14 3.31
CA ASP A 164 9.42 29.47 1.99
C ASP A 164 8.47 28.27 1.98
N THR A 165 8.14 27.72 3.16
CA THR A 165 7.30 26.54 3.28
C THR A 165 5.83 26.91 3.16
N ASP A 166 5.09 26.20 2.30
CA ASP A 166 3.67 26.44 2.02
C ASP A 166 2.81 25.36 2.68
N PRO A 167 1.94 25.68 3.65
CA PRO A 167 1.05 24.74 4.30
C PRO A 167 -0.01 24.18 3.35
N PHE A 168 -0.33 24.92 2.27
CA PHE A 168 -1.26 24.52 1.20
C PHE A 168 -0.58 23.94 -0.02
N SER A 169 0.61 23.38 0.12
CA SER A 169 1.39 22.79 -0.98
C SER A 169 0.67 21.67 -1.78
N TYR A 170 -0.45 21.18 -1.26
CA TYR A 170 -1.35 20.22 -1.92
C TYR A 170 -2.47 20.92 -2.72
N TYR A 171 -2.70 22.21 -2.53
CA TYR A 171 -3.73 22.96 -3.22
C TYR A 171 -3.47 22.98 -4.72
N GLY A 172 -4.45 22.56 -5.52
CA GLY A 172 -4.28 22.42 -6.96
C GLY A 172 -3.42 21.24 -7.44
N GLY A 173 -2.79 20.50 -6.52
CA GLY A 173 -2.04 19.29 -6.85
C GLY A 173 -2.93 18.15 -7.33
N GLY A 174 -4.17 18.14 -6.89
CA GLY A 174 -5.17 17.14 -7.22
C GLY A 174 -5.28 16.01 -6.19
N SER A 175 -5.91 14.93 -6.61
CA SER A 175 -6.06 13.71 -5.81
C SER A 175 -5.72 12.46 -6.61
N THR A 176 -5.40 11.40 -5.90
CA THR A 176 -5.21 10.06 -6.46
C THR A 176 -6.12 9.10 -5.74
N GLN A 177 -7.01 8.44 -6.49
CA GLN A 177 -7.76 7.28 -6.05
C GLN A 177 -7.11 6.02 -6.60
N THR A 178 -6.76 5.09 -5.73
CA THR A 178 -6.23 3.77 -6.10
C THR A 178 -7.22 2.71 -5.67
N SER A 179 -7.69 1.89 -6.62
CA SER A 179 -8.51 0.72 -6.33
C SER A 179 -7.75 -0.53 -6.73
N ASN A 180 -7.54 -1.44 -5.80
CA ASN A 180 -6.84 -2.69 -6.03
C ASN A 180 -7.75 -3.87 -5.74
N ASN A 181 -7.72 -4.86 -6.65
CA ASN A 181 -8.45 -6.11 -6.57
C ASN A 181 -7.44 -7.26 -6.61
N SER A 182 -7.43 -8.13 -5.62
CA SER A 182 -6.59 -9.33 -5.63
C SER A 182 -7.41 -10.58 -5.41
N LEU A 183 -7.06 -11.62 -6.15
CA LEU A 183 -7.65 -12.95 -6.08
C LEU A 183 -6.53 -13.99 -6.00
N ASN A 184 -6.64 -14.90 -5.04
CA ASN A 184 -5.81 -16.10 -4.95
C ASN A 184 -6.75 -17.31 -4.92
N ALA A 185 -6.48 -18.31 -5.74
CA ALA A 185 -7.22 -19.55 -5.77
C ALA A 185 -6.27 -20.75 -5.84
N ASP A 186 -6.46 -21.70 -4.94
CA ASP A 186 -5.72 -22.97 -4.89
C ASP A 186 -6.67 -24.14 -5.04
N LEU A 187 -6.29 -25.10 -5.86
CA LEU A 187 -6.90 -26.42 -5.96
C LEU A 187 -5.85 -27.45 -5.58
N ILE A 188 -6.13 -28.29 -4.59
CA ILE A 188 -5.20 -29.27 -4.06
C ILE A 188 -5.89 -30.64 -4.04
N LEU A 189 -5.22 -31.62 -4.60
CA LEU A 189 -5.57 -33.04 -4.51
C LEU A 189 -4.52 -33.75 -3.67
N ASP A 190 -4.93 -34.34 -2.57
CA ASP A 190 -4.12 -35.21 -1.75
C ASP A 190 -4.64 -36.65 -1.85
N GLN A 191 -3.79 -37.57 -2.29
CA GLN A 191 -4.10 -38.98 -2.49
C GLN A 191 -3.17 -39.86 -1.66
N LYS A 192 -3.73 -40.64 -0.72
CA LYS A 192 -3.01 -41.70 -0.04
C LYS A 192 -2.87 -42.89 -0.95
N LEU A 193 -1.65 -43.41 -1.10
CA LEU A 193 -1.32 -44.53 -1.94
C LEU A 193 -0.86 -45.76 -1.14
N ASP A 194 -1.43 -45.91 0.07
CA ASP A 194 -1.12 -47.05 0.95
C ASP A 194 -1.41 -48.41 0.32
N PHE A 195 -2.26 -48.47 -0.72
CA PHE A 195 -2.51 -49.67 -1.49
C PHE A 195 -1.32 -50.11 -2.35
N LEU A 196 -0.41 -49.16 -2.71
CA LEU A 196 0.85 -49.48 -3.37
C LEU A 196 1.93 -49.76 -2.33
N THR A 197 2.12 -48.85 -1.39
CA THR A 197 3.02 -49.02 -0.24
C THR A 197 2.61 -48.11 0.89
N LYS A 198 2.60 -48.61 2.11
CA LYS A 198 2.20 -47.84 3.30
C LYS A 198 3.10 -46.61 3.49
N GLY A 199 2.47 -45.43 3.71
CA GLY A 199 3.17 -44.19 3.91
C GLY A 199 3.50 -43.41 2.63
N LEU A 200 3.07 -43.88 1.47
CA LEU A 200 3.18 -43.17 0.20
C LEU A 200 1.95 -42.28 0.00
N THR A 201 2.19 -41.03 -0.36
CA THR A 201 1.15 -40.05 -0.75
C THR A 201 1.52 -39.37 -2.04
N PHE A 202 0.52 -39.00 -2.83
CA PHE A 202 0.65 -38.13 -3.99
C PHE A 202 -0.09 -36.83 -3.73
N LYS A 203 0.52 -35.71 -4.09
CA LYS A 203 -0.09 -34.39 -4.02
C LYS A 203 -0.01 -33.71 -5.39
N LEU A 204 -1.13 -33.12 -5.81
CA LEU A 204 -1.20 -32.21 -6.94
C LEU A 204 -1.78 -30.88 -6.44
N LYS A 205 -1.10 -29.78 -6.75
CA LYS A 205 -1.59 -28.43 -6.42
C LYS A 205 -1.52 -27.54 -7.64
N GLY A 206 -2.58 -26.80 -7.89
CA GLY A 206 -2.63 -25.69 -8.82
C GLY A 206 -2.99 -24.42 -8.08
N SER A 207 -2.26 -23.35 -8.33
CA SER A 207 -2.52 -22.02 -7.75
C SER A 207 -2.64 -20.98 -8.85
N TYR A 208 -3.59 -20.08 -8.71
CA TYR A 208 -3.79 -18.94 -9.57
C TYR A 208 -3.89 -17.68 -8.74
N ASN A 209 -3.03 -16.71 -9.04
CA ASN A 209 -3.01 -15.40 -8.38
C ASN A 209 -3.22 -14.32 -9.43
N SER A 210 -4.07 -13.36 -9.13
CA SER A 210 -4.32 -12.22 -10.01
C SER A 210 -4.47 -10.95 -9.19
N SER A 211 -3.91 -9.85 -9.68
CA SER A 211 -4.21 -8.53 -9.15
C SER A 211 -4.47 -7.55 -10.28
N PHE A 212 -5.39 -6.64 -10.03
CA PHE A 212 -5.76 -5.58 -10.94
C PHE A 212 -5.91 -4.28 -10.15
N THR A 213 -5.14 -3.27 -10.55
CA THR A 213 -5.15 -1.95 -9.90
C THR A 213 -5.61 -0.89 -10.89
N VAL A 214 -6.53 -0.04 -10.46
CA VAL A 214 -6.96 1.16 -11.20
C VAL A 214 -6.48 2.37 -10.43
N TYR A 215 -5.80 3.25 -11.11
CA TYR A 215 -5.43 4.58 -10.64
C TYR A 215 -6.32 5.61 -11.34
N LYS A 216 -6.94 6.48 -10.57
CA LYS A 216 -7.65 7.66 -11.07
C LYS A 216 -6.96 8.88 -10.50
N TYR A 217 -6.64 9.82 -11.35
CA TYR A 217 -5.96 11.06 -11.02
C TYR A 217 -6.87 12.22 -11.34
N ALA A 218 -7.07 13.11 -10.37
CA ALA A 218 -7.58 14.44 -10.60
C ALA A 218 -6.41 15.42 -10.46
N SER A 219 -6.31 16.43 -11.30
CA SER A 219 -5.25 17.44 -11.29
C SER A 219 -5.85 18.80 -11.67
N GLY A 220 -5.30 19.87 -11.12
CA GLY A 220 -5.83 21.22 -11.32
C GLY A 220 -6.98 21.52 -10.38
N GLY A 221 -7.98 22.27 -10.85
CA GLY A 221 -9.09 22.70 -10.02
C GLY A 221 -8.67 23.72 -8.96
N THR A 222 -7.76 24.63 -9.33
CA THR A 222 -7.35 25.72 -8.45
C THR A 222 -8.18 26.97 -8.74
N GLU A 223 -8.57 27.62 -7.68
CA GLU A 223 -9.01 29.03 -7.74
C GLU A 223 -7.79 29.96 -7.75
N MET A 224 -8.03 31.23 -8.06
CA MET A 224 -7.01 32.25 -7.93
C MET A 224 -6.60 32.40 -6.45
N THR A 225 -5.31 32.64 -6.20
CA THR A 225 -4.78 32.98 -4.88
C THR A 225 -4.57 34.47 -4.77
N TYR A 226 -4.62 34.99 -3.56
CA TYR A 226 -4.68 36.43 -3.30
C TYR A 226 -3.64 36.85 -2.25
N ASN A 227 -3.21 38.12 -2.34
CA ASN A 227 -2.52 38.83 -1.28
C ASN A 227 -3.43 39.90 -0.67
N PRO A 228 -3.26 40.23 0.61
CA PRO A 228 -3.87 41.42 1.19
C PRO A 228 -3.34 42.68 0.52
N ALA A 229 -4.21 43.62 0.28
CA ALA A 229 -3.83 44.93 -0.27
C ALA A 229 -4.72 46.02 0.37
N TYR A 230 -4.19 47.23 0.51
CA TYR A 230 -5.00 48.39 0.81
C TYR A 230 -5.78 48.83 -0.43
N LEU A 231 -7.05 49.10 -0.21
CA LEU A 231 -7.90 49.75 -1.22
C LEU A 231 -7.85 51.25 -1.07
N SER A 232 -8.26 51.98 -2.12
CA SER A 232 -8.26 53.44 -2.14
C SER A 232 -9.16 54.09 -1.08
N ASP A 233 -10.07 53.35 -0.48
CA ASP A 233 -10.94 53.78 0.62
C ASP A 233 -10.33 53.52 2.01
N GLY A 234 -9.08 53.04 2.08
CA GLY A 234 -8.39 52.73 3.32
C GLY A 234 -8.76 51.38 3.96
N THR A 235 -9.58 50.57 3.30
CA THR A 235 -9.92 49.23 3.78
C THR A 235 -8.92 48.17 3.28
N VAL A 236 -8.82 47.03 3.96
CA VAL A 236 -8.01 45.89 3.51
C VAL A 236 -8.86 45.08 2.58
N GLY A 237 -8.40 44.97 1.32
CA GLY A 237 -8.98 44.15 0.30
C GLY A 237 -8.05 42.99 -0.11
N LEU A 238 -8.43 42.26 -1.14
CA LEU A 238 -7.67 41.13 -1.70
C LEU A 238 -7.29 41.39 -3.14
N LYS A 239 -5.99 41.34 -3.43
CA LYS A 239 -5.44 41.48 -4.79
C LYS A 239 -5.02 40.10 -5.28
N PRO A 240 -5.39 39.68 -6.51
CA PRO A 240 -4.88 38.45 -7.10
C PRO A 240 -3.35 38.44 -7.16
N ILE A 241 -2.74 37.31 -6.82
CA ILE A 241 -1.29 37.13 -6.99
C ILE A 241 -0.97 36.99 -8.49
N ASP A 242 0.03 37.70 -8.95
CA ASP A 242 0.47 37.64 -10.35
C ASP A 242 0.86 36.21 -10.73
N GLY A 243 0.35 35.73 -11.88
CA GLY A 243 0.53 34.37 -12.34
C GLY A 243 -0.41 33.33 -11.71
N SER A 244 -1.14 33.68 -10.64
CA SER A 244 -2.23 32.87 -10.11
C SER A 244 -3.41 32.87 -11.10
N LYS A 245 -3.96 31.69 -11.38
CA LYS A 245 -5.08 31.55 -12.32
C LYS A 245 -5.98 30.41 -11.93
N TYR A 246 -7.24 30.54 -12.29
CA TYR A 246 -8.17 29.44 -12.28
C TYR A 246 -7.68 28.33 -13.23
N THR A 247 -7.80 27.08 -12.79
CA THR A 247 -7.53 25.90 -13.62
C THR A 247 -8.67 24.90 -13.49
N ASP A 248 -9.14 24.40 -14.62
CA ASP A 248 -10.12 23.32 -14.63
C ASP A 248 -9.52 22.02 -14.09
N VAL A 249 -10.38 21.18 -13.54
CA VAL A 249 -9.98 19.83 -13.14
C VAL A 249 -9.79 18.97 -14.38
N SER A 250 -8.63 18.37 -14.51
CA SER A 250 -8.35 17.35 -15.50
C SER A 250 -8.32 15.97 -14.88
N TYR A 251 -8.86 14.97 -15.57
CA TYR A 251 -8.91 13.60 -15.11
C TYR A 251 -8.08 12.69 -16.01
N SER A 252 -7.33 11.79 -15.42
CA SER A 252 -6.63 10.73 -16.12
C SER A 252 -6.72 9.43 -15.33
N SER A 253 -6.44 8.32 -15.97
CA SER A 253 -6.43 7.02 -15.33
C SER A 253 -5.29 6.15 -15.81
N GLY A 254 -4.88 5.22 -14.99
CA GLY A 254 -3.92 4.18 -15.31
C GLY A 254 -4.36 2.85 -14.75
N THR A 255 -3.80 1.78 -15.25
CA THR A 255 -4.06 0.43 -14.75
C THR A 255 -2.77 -0.31 -14.51
N GLY A 256 -2.74 -1.09 -13.44
CA GLY A 256 -1.71 -2.09 -13.17
C GLY A 256 -2.34 -3.47 -13.14
N LYS A 257 -1.63 -4.47 -13.59
CA LYS A 257 -2.09 -5.85 -13.57
C LYS A 257 -0.93 -6.79 -13.27
N ALA A 258 -1.20 -7.88 -12.55
CA ALA A 258 -0.28 -8.99 -12.38
C ALA A 258 -1.08 -10.28 -12.39
N ARG A 259 -0.49 -11.35 -12.88
CA ARG A 259 -1.08 -12.67 -12.92
C ARG A 259 0.01 -13.72 -12.84
N ASP A 260 -0.16 -14.63 -11.90
CA ASP A 260 0.75 -15.75 -11.70
C ASP A 260 -0.04 -17.04 -11.63
N TRP A 261 0.53 -18.11 -12.14
CA TRP A 261 0.07 -19.44 -11.82
C TRP A 261 1.24 -20.32 -11.37
N TYR A 262 0.92 -21.26 -10.54
CA TYR A 262 1.84 -22.25 -10.01
C TYR A 262 1.20 -23.62 -10.06
N MET A 263 1.98 -24.63 -10.39
CA MET A 263 1.58 -26.02 -10.34
C MET A 263 2.69 -26.83 -9.67
N GLU A 264 2.30 -27.75 -8.81
CA GLU A 264 3.20 -28.78 -8.27
C GLU A 264 2.53 -30.14 -8.29
N ALA A 265 3.34 -31.16 -8.56
CA ALA A 265 2.95 -32.55 -8.45
C ALA A 265 4.09 -33.32 -7.78
N GLY A 266 3.79 -34.11 -6.77
CA GLY A 266 4.83 -34.79 -6.03
C GLY A 266 4.38 -36.03 -5.28
N PHE A 267 5.34 -36.90 -5.08
CA PHE A 267 5.23 -38.09 -4.24
C PHE A 267 5.97 -37.82 -2.93
N ASN A 268 5.33 -38.15 -1.81
CA ASN A 268 5.97 -38.10 -0.51
C ASN A 268 5.81 -39.50 0.15
N TYR A 269 6.91 -40.03 0.62
CA TYR A 269 6.96 -41.29 1.32
C TYR A 269 7.52 -41.10 2.72
N ASN A 270 6.81 -41.58 3.74
CA ASN A 270 7.27 -41.58 5.12
C ASN A 270 6.88 -42.89 5.78
N ARG A 271 7.89 -43.63 6.25
CA ARG A 271 7.64 -44.91 6.94
C ARG A 271 8.71 -45.23 7.98
N THR A 272 8.26 -45.79 9.09
CA THR A 272 9.13 -46.27 10.15
C THR A 272 9.13 -47.81 10.15
N PHE A 273 10.32 -48.40 10.19
CA PHE A 273 10.60 -49.85 10.24
C PHE A 273 11.39 -50.10 11.51
N GLY A 274 10.73 -50.48 12.58
CA GLY A 274 11.38 -50.63 13.89
C GLY A 274 12.02 -49.32 14.36
N ASN A 275 13.35 -49.31 14.42
CA ASN A 275 14.12 -48.13 14.82
C ASN A 275 14.58 -47.25 13.65
N HIS A 276 14.16 -47.54 12.41
CA HIS A 276 14.57 -46.85 11.20
C HIS A 276 13.40 -46.07 10.62
N SER A 277 13.53 -44.76 10.51
CA SER A 277 12.55 -43.89 9.82
C SER A 277 13.14 -43.41 8.49
N VAL A 278 12.39 -43.63 7.42
CA VAL A 278 12.77 -43.23 6.06
C VAL A 278 11.74 -42.25 5.53
N GLY A 279 12.23 -41.16 5.01
CA GLY A 279 11.44 -40.16 4.26
C GLY A 279 11.99 -40.00 2.86
N ALA A 280 11.12 -39.81 1.87
CA ALA A 280 11.50 -39.49 0.50
C ALA A 280 10.48 -38.50 -0.10
N LEU A 281 10.96 -37.55 -0.87
CA LEU A 281 10.17 -36.62 -1.66
C LEU A 281 10.67 -36.56 -3.06
N LEU A 282 9.76 -36.66 -4.02
CA LEU A 282 9.99 -36.30 -5.41
C LEU A 282 8.94 -35.30 -5.82
N LEU A 283 9.35 -34.07 -6.16
CA LEU A 283 8.46 -32.95 -6.45
C LEU A 283 8.84 -32.31 -7.78
N TYR A 284 7.88 -32.20 -8.66
CA TYR A 284 7.93 -31.34 -9.84
C TYR A 284 7.13 -30.07 -9.55
N ASN A 285 7.68 -28.89 -9.90
CA ASN A 285 6.95 -27.66 -9.84
C ASN A 285 7.22 -26.77 -11.06
N GLN A 286 6.24 -25.94 -11.36
CA GLN A 286 6.31 -24.97 -12.45
C GLN A 286 5.55 -23.72 -12.06
N SER A 287 6.09 -22.55 -12.38
CA SER A 287 5.39 -21.27 -12.24
C SER A 287 5.55 -20.41 -13.49
N LYS A 288 4.58 -19.51 -13.68
CA LYS A 288 4.65 -18.53 -14.74
C LYS A 288 4.02 -17.22 -14.26
N SER A 289 4.78 -16.13 -14.38
CA SER A 289 4.38 -14.78 -13.99
C SER A 289 4.21 -13.92 -15.22
N TYR A 290 3.10 -13.19 -15.30
CA TYR A 290 2.74 -12.30 -16.38
C TYR A 290 2.72 -10.85 -15.88
N TYR A 291 3.02 -9.92 -16.78
CA TYR A 291 3.02 -8.48 -16.50
C TYR A 291 4.01 -8.08 -15.40
N VAL A 292 5.17 -8.71 -15.43
CA VAL A 292 6.25 -8.42 -14.47
C VAL A 292 6.78 -7.01 -14.73
N ALA A 293 6.96 -6.23 -13.66
CA ALA A 293 7.49 -4.88 -13.78
C ALA A 293 8.88 -4.86 -14.44
N GLY A 294 9.12 -3.92 -15.33
CA GLY A 294 10.40 -3.73 -16.02
C GLY A 294 10.26 -3.49 -17.51
N THR A 295 11.39 -3.41 -18.21
CA THR A 295 11.48 -3.05 -19.64
C THR A 295 10.74 -4.03 -20.55
N TYR A 296 10.58 -5.28 -20.13
CA TYR A 296 9.93 -6.35 -20.91
C TYR A 296 8.72 -6.91 -20.17
N SER A 297 7.84 -6.02 -19.70
CA SER A 297 6.65 -6.40 -18.92
C SER A 297 5.67 -7.34 -19.64
N ASP A 298 5.67 -7.34 -20.97
CA ASP A 298 4.81 -8.21 -21.78
C ASP A 298 5.35 -9.62 -21.98
N ILE A 299 6.62 -9.87 -21.62
CA ILE A 299 7.24 -11.19 -21.69
C ILE A 299 7.00 -11.91 -20.36
N PRO A 300 6.23 -13.02 -20.37
CA PRO A 300 6.03 -13.80 -19.15
C PRO A 300 7.34 -14.44 -18.68
N ARG A 301 7.51 -14.52 -17.35
CA ARG A 301 8.63 -15.22 -16.72
C ARG A 301 8.19 -16.60 -16.24
N GLY A 302 9.00 -17.62 -16.53
CA GLY A 302 8.76 -19.01 -16.18
C GLY A 302 9.86 -19.61 -15.32
N TYR A 303 9.48 -20.54 -14.49
CA TYR A 303 10.39 -21.34 -13.67
C TYR A 303 9.90 -22.79 -13.66
N VAL A 304 10.84 -23.73 -13.72
CA VAL A 304 10.58 -25.17 -13.62
C VAL A 304 11.57 -25.75 -12.62
N GLY A 305 11.10 -26.61 -11.73
CA GLY A 305 11.92 -27.29 -10.74
C GLY A 305 11.56 -28.77 -10.60
N LEU A 306 12.57 -29.59 -10.46
CA LEU A 306 12.46 -30.96 -10.00
C LEU A 306 13.27 -31.09 -8.71
N VAL A 307 12.64 -31.54 -7.64
CA VAL A 307 13.28 -31.67 -6.31
C VAL A 307 13.19 -33.11 -5.85
N GLY A 308 14.34 -33.68 -5.48
CA GLY A 308 14.45 -34.94 -4.79
C GLY A 308 15.00 -34.74 -3.38
N ARG A 309 14.41 -35.40 -2.40
CA ARG A 309 14.90 -35.43 -1.01
C ARG A 309 14.77 -36.80 -0.44
N VAL A 310 15.78 -37.27 0.27
CA VAL A 310 15.76 -38.50 1.06
C VAL A 310 16.22 -38.15 2.48
N THR A 311 15.48 -38.63 3.44
CA THR A 311 15.79 -38.49 4.88
C THR A 311 15.87 -39.88 5.50
N TYR A 312 16.79 -40.04 6.42
CA TYR A 312 16.95 -41.25 7.19
C TYR A 312 17.20 -40.90 8.65
N ASP A 313 16.54 -41.62 9.54
CA ASP A 313 16.73 -41.50 10.98
C ASP A 313 16.85 -42.90 11.59
N TRP A 314 17.83 -43.08 12.46
CA TRP A 314 18.01 -44.29 13.25
C TRP A 314 17.90 -43.99 14.76
N LYS A 315 16.87 -44.57 15.38
CA LYS A 315 16.56 -44.42 16.80
C LYS A 315 16.37 -42.98 17.28
N ASN A 316 15.97 -42.05 16.42
CA ASN A 316 15.93 -40.62 16.69
C ASN A 316 17.28 -40.05 17.20
N ARG A 317 18.38 -40.73 16.86
CA ARG A 317 19.73 -40.40 17.35
C ARG A 317 20.68 -40.05 16.20
N TYR A 318 20.64 -40.77 15.12
CA TYR A 318 21.50 -40.52 13.95
C TYR A 318 20.61 -40.19 12.76
N MET A 319 20.84 -39.05 12.16
CA MET A 319 20.04 -38.50 11.10
C MET A 319 20.91 -38.18 9.88
N ALA A 320 20.38 -38.42 8.71
CA ALA A 320 21.01 -38.06 7.45
C ALA A 320 19.94 -37.52 6.48
N GLU A 321 20.27 -36.51 5.75
CA GLU A 321 19.42 -35.94 4.69
C GLU A 321 20.25 -35.65 3.46
N PHE A 322 19.67 -35.95 2.31
CA PHE A 322 20.20 -35.59 1.00
C PHE A 322 19.09 -34.91 0.20
N ASN A 323 19.40 -33.76 -0.39
CA ASN A 323 18.53 -33.01 -1.27
C ASN A 323 19.21 -32.76 -2.61
N ILE A 324 18.44 -32.79 -3.68
CA ILE A 324 18.86 -32.36 -4.99
C ILE A 324 17.74 -31.57 -5.66
N GLY A 325 18.04 -30.34 -6.09
CA GLY A 325 17.18 -29.55 -6.94
C GLY A 325 17.75 -29.50 -8.36
N TYR A 326 16.91 -29.73 -9.37
CA TYR A 326 17.24 -29.48 -10.76
C TYR A 326 16.30 -28.42 -11.30
N ASN A 327 16.80 -27.18 -11.36
CA ASN A 327 15.98 -25.98 -11.54
C ASN A 327 16.32 -25.29 -12.86
N GLY A 328 15.28 -24.80 -13.52
CA GLY A 328 15.39 -24.06 -14.78
C GLY A 328 14.69 -22.72 -14.74
N SER A 329 15.31 -21.69 -15.33
CA SER A 329 14.76 -20.36 -15.48
C SER A 329 15.00 -19.82 -16.90
N GLU A 330 13.99 -19.14 -17.44
CA GLU A 330 14.09 -18.46 -18.74
C GLU A 330 15.06 -17.27 -18.73
N ASN A 331 15.51 -16.81 -17.57
CA ASN A 331 16.52 -15.75 -17.48
C ASN A 331 17.88 -16.16 -18.06
N PHE A 332 18.09 -17.45 -18.30
CA PHE A 332 19.32 -17.97 -18.87
C PHE A 332 19.13 -18.42 -20.34
N ALA A 333 20.22 -18.44 -21.09
CA ALA A 333 20.23 -18.96 -22.46
C ALA A 333 19.70 -20.38 -22.52
N PRO A 334 19.03 -20.80 -23.60
CA PRO A 334 18.35 -22.11 -23.70
C PRO A 334 19.20 -23.32 -23.29
N ASP A 335 20.48 -23.29 -23.59
CA ASP A 335 21.47 -24.34 -23.27
C ASP A 335 22.00 -24.30 -21.83
N LYS A 336 21.71 -23.21 -21.07
CA LYS A 336 22.20 -22.99 -19.71
C LYS A 336 21.05 -22.75 -18.69
N ARG A 337 19.84 -23.09 -19.07
CA ARG A 337 18.64 -22.83 -18.25
C ARG A 337 18.53 -23.68 -17.01
N PHE A 338 19.07 -24.89 -17.05
CA PHE A 338 18.93 -25.90 -16.02
C PHE A 338 20.25 -26.21 -15.33
N ALA A 339 20.22 -26.27 -14.00
CA ALA A 339 21.37 -26.64 -13.20
C ALA A 339 20.97 -27.52 -12.01
N PRO A 340 21.82 -28.47 -11.57
CA PRO A 340 21.63 -29.25 -10.36
C PRO A 340 22.16 -28.47 -9.13
N PHE A 341 21.46 -28.63 -8.00
CA PHE A 341 21.79 -28.01 -6.71
C PHE A 341 21.72 -29.07 -5.61
N PRO A 342 22.78 -29.89 -5.41
CA PRO A 342 22.83 -30.88 -4.35
C PRO A 342 23.12 -30.25 -2.98
N ALA A 343 22.52 -30.80 -1.92
CA ALA A 343 22.82 -30.47 -0.53
C ALA A 343 22.69 -31.72 0.34
N GLY A 344 23.50 -31.86 1.38
CA GLY A 344 23.43 -32.97 2.32
C GLY A 344 23.74 -32.52 3.74
N SER A 345 23.15 -33.21 4.72
CA SER A 345 23.40 -32.96 6.14
C SER A 345 23.37 -34.26 6.93
N VAL A 346 24.10 -34.30 8.04
CA VAL A 346 24.09 -35.36 9.02
C VAL A 346 23.92 -34.77 10.42
N GLY A 347 23.20 -35.49 11.28
CA GLY A 347 22.94 -35.09 12.66
C GLY A 347 23.13 -36.24 13.64
N TRP A 348 23.56 -35.90 14.82
CA TRP A 348 23.68 -36.84 15.94
C TRP A 348 23.24 -36.18 17.23
N ILE A 349 22.33 -36.86 17.94
CA ILE A 349 21.89 -36.48 19.29
C ILE A 349 22.67 -37.30 20.30
N MET A 350 23.42 -36.63 21.15
CA MET A 350 24.23 -37.23 22.22
C MET A 350 23.39 -37.57 23.45
#